data_bc436424b470eb8378acefa6cfe83977
#
_entry.id   bc436424b470eb8378acefa6cfe83977
#
_cell.length_a   1.000
_cell.length_b   1.000
_cell.length_c   1.000
_cell.angle_alpha   90.00
_cell.angle_beta   90.00
_cell.angle_gamma   90.00
#
_symmetry.space_group_name_H-M   'P 1'
#
loop_
_entity.id
_entity.type
_entity.pdbx_description
1 polymer ?
#
loop_
_entity_poly.entity_id
_entity_poly.type
_entity_poly.pdbx_seq_one_letter_code
_entity_poly.pdbx_strand_id
1 'polypeptide(L)'
;NGAYLTLIERKTRFYYMIPISAKSSKQVYMQINKLHKFYGDSFKDIFKSITFDNGSEFSRWKDIEQKPKSKEKRTTVYFGRPYHSCDRASNENCNGLIRYFIKKGTDINTIDKETTIDINNKINQKKRKILGYLSSEELFLNELAKLNVTDNTIFYKI
;
A
#
# COMPACT_ATOMS: atom_id res chain seq x y z
N ASN A 1 15.52 12.46 -3.41
CA ASN A 1 14.21 12.92 -2.95
C ASN A 1 13.37 11.73 -2.54
N GLY A 2 12.71 11.86 -1.37
CA GLY A 2 11.79 10.86 -0.88
C GLY A 2 10.56 10.67 -1.76
N ALA A 3 9.86 9.56 -1.58
CA ALA A 3 8.62 9.25 -2.27
C ALA A 3 7.67 8.48 -1.34
N TYR A 4 6.43 8.29 -1.77
CA TYR A 4 5.53 7.33 -1.15
C TYR A 4 5.42 6.07 -2.00
N LEU A 5 5.59 4.92 -1.37
CA LEU A 5 5.08 3.67 -1.90
C LEU A 5 3.60 3.61 -1.58
N THR A 6 2.76 3.60 -2.59
CA THR A 6 1.31 3.57 -2.45
C THR A 6 0.77 2.24 -2.89
N LEU A 7 -0.06 1.61 -2.05
CA LEU A 7 -0.75 0.38 -2.36
C LEU A 7 -2.24 0.57 -2.10
N ILE A 8 -3.09 -0.01 -2.95
CA ILE A 8 -4.54 0.01 -2.76
C ILE A 8 -5.09 -1.41 -2.77
N GLU A 9 -5.82 -1.77 -1.72
CA GLU A 9 -6.56 -3.02 -1.67
C GLU A 9 -7.85 -2.87 -2.51
N ARG A 10 -8.08 -3.79 -3.46
CA ARG A 10 -9.08 -3.60 -4.50
C ARG A 10 -10.52 -3.77 -4.03
N LYS A 11 -10.78 -4.62 -3.03
CA LYS A 11 -12.11 -4.93 -2.51
C LYS A 11 -12.65 -3.79 -1.64
N THR A 12 -11.86 -3.36 -0.68
CA THR A 12 -12.23 -2.35 0.34
C THR A 12 -11.79 -0.95 -0.05
N ARG A 13 -10.93 -0.83 -1.07
CA ARG A 13 -10.27 0.43 -1.47
C ARG A 13 -9.38 1.00 -0.38
N PHE A 14 -8.93 0.15 0.55
CA PHE A 14 -8.01 0.56 1.59
C PHE A 14 -6.67 0.96 0.99
N TYR A 15 -6.15 2.10 1.44
CA TYR A 15 -4.98 2.75 0.89
C TYR A 15 -3.82 2.75 1.87
N TYR A 16 -2.69 2.22 1.45
CA TYR A 16 -1.43 2.31 2.18
C TYR A 16 -0.58 3.42 1.57
N MET A 17 -0.13 4.34 2.41
CA MET A 17 0.78 5.43 2.06
C MET A 17 2.05 5.30 2.89
N ILE A 18 3.09 4.69 2.33
CA ILE A 18 4.30 4.30 3.06
C ILE A 18 5.46 5.17 2.58
N PRO A 19 6.08 5.99 3.45
CA PRO A 19 7.21 6.81 3.07
C PRO A 19 8.44 5.96 2.75
N ILE A 20 9.12 6.30 1.67
CA ILE A 20 10.41 5.72 1.27
C ILE A 20 11.41 6.84 1.03
N SER A 21 12.62 6.69 1.54
CA SER A 21 13.67 7.72 1.45
C SER A 21 14.16 7.96 0.02
N ALA A 22 14.01 6.96 -0.84
CA ALA A 22 14.34 7.06 -2.26
C ALA A 22 13.47 6.09 -3.08
N LYS A 23 13.17 6.46 -4.31
CA LYS A 23 12.45 5.64 -5.28
C LYS A 23 13.38 4.55 -5.82
N SER A 24 13.56 3.46 -5.06
CA SER A 24 14.44 2.36 -5.41
C SER A 24 13.83 0.99 -5.08
N SER A 25 14.26 -0.03 -5.81
CA SER A 25 13.78 -1.41 -5.62
C SER A 25 14.13 -1.97 -4.23
N LYS A 26 15.25 -1.55 -3.66
CA LYS A 26 15.64 -1.89 -2.29
C LYS A 26 14.62 -1.36 -1.27
N GLN A 27 14.22 -0.10 -1.41
CA GLN A 27 13.25 0.53 -0.50
C GLN A 27 11.88 -0.13 -0.60
N VAL A 28 11.38 -0.38 -1.82
CA VAL A 28 10.12 -1.10 -2.04
C VAL A 28 10.16 -2.48 -1.38
N TYR A 29 11.20 -3.25 -1.63
CA TYR A 29 11.38 -4.57 -1.03
C TYR A 29 11.38 -4.51 0.50
N MET A 30 12.08 -3.54 1.09
CA MET A 30 12.13 -3.36 2.54
C MET A 30 10.74 -3.07 3.13
N GLN A 31 9.93 -2.22 2.49
CA GLN A 31 8.60 -1.89 2.99
C GLN A 31 7.62 -3.07 2.87
N ILE A 32 7.67 -3.82 1.77
CA ILE A 32 6.87 -5.05 1.65
C ILE A 32 7.27 -6.08 2.71
N ASN A 33 8.56 -6.16 3.07
CA ASN A 33 9.01 -7.03 4.15
C ASN A 33 8.53 -6.56 5.54
N LYS A 34 8.41 -5.25 5.78
CA LYS A 34 7.80 -4.75 7.01
C LYS A 34 6.32 -5.14 7.10
N LEU A 35 5.57 -5.02 6.01
CA LEU A 35 4.18 -5.49 5.93
C LEU A 35 4.09 -7.00 6.21
N HIS A 36 4.96 -7.79 5.60
CA HIS A 36 5.02 -9.23 5.84
C HIS A 36 5.35 -9.57 7.31
N LYS A 37 6.32 -8.86 7.91
CA LYS A 37 6.65 -9.04 9.34
C LYS A 37 5.48 -8.68 10.25
N PHE A 38 4.72 -7.65 9.89
CA PHE A 38 3.57 -7.20 10.67
C PHE A 38 2.41 -8.22 10.63
N TYR A 39 2.03 -8.68 9.43
CA TYR A 39 0.91 -9.60 9.24
C TYR A 39 1.26 -11.07 9.46
N GLY A 40 2.56 -11.42 9.53
CA GLY A 40 3.00 -12.79 9.72
C GLY A 40 2.44 -13.74 8.65
N ASP A 41 1.90 -14.88 9.09
CA ASP A 41 1.33 -15.89 8.19
C ASP A 41 0.06 -15.41 7.46
N SER A 42 -0.66 -14.45 8.02
CA SER A 42 -1.84 -13.85 7.37
C SER A 42 -1.48 -12.98 6.15
N PHE A 43 -0.20 -12.63 5.97
CA PHE A 43 0.24 -11.80 4.84
C PHE A 43 -0.21 -12.38 3.49
N LYS A 44 -0.08 -13.69 3.28
CA LYS A 44 -0.47 -14.38 2.03
C LYS A 44 -1.97 -14.30 1.74
N ASP A 45 -2.80 -14.20 2.78
CA ASP A 45 -4.25 -14.13 2.66
C ASP A 45 -4.73 -12.69 2.39
N ILE A 46 -3.97 -11.69 2.86
CA ILE A 46 -4.22 -10.25 2.63
C ILE A 46 -3.64 -9.82 1.28
N PHE A 47 -2.38 -10.18 1.02
CA PHE A 47 -1.65 -9.84 -0.20
C PHE A 47 -1.53 -11.04 -1.15
N LYS A 48 -2.66 -11.62 -1.54
CA LYS A 48 -2.71 -12.77 -2.47
C LYS A 48 -1.98 -12.46 -3.78
N SER A 49 -2.13 -11.25 -4.26
CA SER A 49 -1.41 -10.72 -5.41
C SER A 49 -1.15 -9.22 -5.27
N ILE A 50 -0.06 -8.78 -5.88
CA ILE A 50 0.28 -7.36 -5.97
C ILE A 50 0.50 -7.03 -7.43
N THR A 51 -0.16 -5.99 -7.94
CA THR A 51 0.05 -5.49 -9.30
C THR A 51 0.86 -4.21 -9.25
N PHE A 52 2.02 -4.20 -9.87
CA PHE A 52 2.87 -3.03 -10.02
C PHE A 52 2.72 -2.40 -11.42
N ASP A 53 3.14 -1.16 -11.53
CA ASP A 53 3.44 -0.60 -12.84
C ASP A 53 4.85 -1.03 -13.31
N ASN A 54 5.23 -0.61 -14.53
CA ASN A 54 6.52 -1.00 -15.11
C ASN A 54 7.68 -0.10 -14.63
N GLY A 55 7.60 0.47 -13.43
CA GLY A 55 8.65 1.27 -12.85
C GLY A 55 9.90 0.46 -12.47
N SER A 56 11.08 1.03 -12.65
CA SER A 56 12.36 0.38 -12.30
C SER A 56 12.47 0.07 -10.80
N GLU A 57 11.74 0.76 -9.95
CA GLU A 57 11.65 0.51 -8.51
C GLU A 57 11.02 -0.85 -8.17
N PHE A 58 10.37 -1.51 -9.12
CA PHE A 58 9.78 -2.84 -8.93
C PHE A 58 10.63 -3.97 -9.53
N SER A 59 11.86 -3.70 -9.94
CA SER A 59 12.79 -4.69 -10.54
C SER A 59 13.08 -5.90 -9.64
N ARG A 60 12.94 -5.77 -8.30
CA ARG A 60 13.09 -6.86 -7.33
C ARG A 60 11.80 -7.65 -7.08
N TRP A 61 10.90 -7.69 -8.03
CA TRP A 61 9.61 -8.35 -7.88
C TRP A 61 9.70 -9.84 -7.51
N LYS A 62 10.72 -10.57 -8.03
CA LYS A 62 10.97 -11.97 -7.66
C LYS A 62 11.26 -12.15 -6.17
N ASP A 63 12.02 -11.22 -5.58
CA ASP A 63 12.29 -11.23 -4.14
C ASP A 63 11.02 -10.89 -3.34
N ILE A 64 10.14 -10.06 -3.90
CA ILE A 64 8.85 -9.70 -3.27
C ILE A 64 7.90 -10.91 -3.24
N GLU A 65 7.91 -11.76 -4.26
CA GLU A 65 7.08 -12.96 -4.29
C GLU A 65 7.45 -13.98 -3.21
N GLN A 66 8.69 -13.97 -2.73
CA GLN A 66 9.22 -14.96 -1.79
C GLN A 66 9.28 -14.41 -0.36
N LYS A 67 9.13 -15.28 0.63
CA LYS A 67 9.40 -14.94 2.03
C LYS A 67 10.87 -14.59 2.21
N PRO A 68 11.23 -13.61 3.05
CA PRO A 68 12.63 -13.30 3.34
C PRO A 68 13.38 -14.56 3.79
N LYS A 69 14.55 -14.77 3.23
CA LYS A 69 15.44 -15.93 3.52
C LYS A 69 14.83 -17.31 3.22
N SER A 70 13.77 -17.37 2.43
CA SER A 70 13.11 -18.62 2.02
C SER A 70 12.72 -18.53 0.53
N LYS A 71 12.58 -19.69 -0.12
CA LYS A 71 12.02 -19.78 -1.47
C LYS A 71 10.49 -19.96 -1.46
N GLU A 72 9.87 -19.99 -0.27
CA GLU A 72 8.43 -20.13 -0.15
C GLU A 72 7.72 -18.90 -0.69
N LYS A 73 6.74 -19.10 -1.55
CA LYS A 73 5.96 -18.04 -2.16
C LYS A 73 5.00 -17.43 -1.13
N ARG A 74 4.99 -16.10 -1.03
CA ARG A 74 4.09 -15.35 -0.12
C ARG A 74 3.05 -14.50 -0.83
N THR A 75 3.27 -14.19 -2.11
CA THR A 75 2.36 -13.42 -2.95
C THR A 75 2.63 -13.70 -4.42
N THR A 76 1.74 -13.31 -5.31
CA THR A 76 1.98 -13.33 -6.76
C THR A 76 2.09 -11.90 -7.26
N VAL A 77 3.16 -11.60 -7.99
CA VAL A 77 3.36 -10.27 -8.57
C VAL A 77 2.90 -10.27 -10.03
N TYR A 78 2.11 -9.26 -10.37
CA TYR A 78 1.70 -8.94 -11.72
C TYR A 78 2.18 -7.55 -12.11
N PHE A 79 2.28 -7.30 -13.41
CA PHE A 79 2.56 -5.97 -13.95
C PHE A 79 1.35 -5.48 -14.75
N GLY A 80 1.00 -4.21 -14.54
CA GLY A 80 -0.04 -3.56 -15.32
C GLY A 80 0.34 -3.50 -16.81
N ARG A 81 -0.64 -3.66 -17.68
CA ARG A 81 -0.42 -3.56 -19.13
C ARG A 81 0.00 -2.13 -19.49
N PRO A 82 0.99 -1.94 -20.37
CA PRO A 82 1.32 -0.64 -20.89
C PRO A 82 0.07 0.04 -21.51
N TYR A 83 -0.09 1.33 -21.27
CA TYR A 83 -1.18 2.16 -21.81
C TYR A 83 -2.62 1.80 -21.36
N HIS A 84 -2.81 0.92 -20.38
CA HIS A 84 -4.13 0.62 -19.79
C HIS A 84 -4.31 1.40 -18.48
N SER A 85 -4.83 2.63 -18.59
CA SER A 85 -5.07 3.52 -17.43
C SER A 85 -6.10 2.94 -16.43
N CYS A 86 -7.06 2.15 -16.91
CA CYS A 86 -8.08 1.53 -16.04
C CYS A 86 -7.48 0.59 -14.98
N ASP A 87 -6.34 -0.05 -15.25
CA ASP A 87 -5.64 -0.91 -14.28
C ASP A 87 -5.11 -0.09 -13.08
N ARG A 88 -4.97 1.23 -13.22
CA ARG A 88 -4.41 2.15 -12.22
C ARG A 88 -5.41 3.19 -11.70
N ALA A 89 -6.60 3.27 -12.26
CA ALA A 89 -7.56 4.35 -11.96
C ALA A 89 -7.79 4.56 -10.46
N SER A 90 -7.88 3.47 -9.68
CA SER A 90 -8.05 3.56 -8.23
C SER A 90 -6.83 4.15 -7.52
N ASN A 91 -5.63 3.79 -7.97
CA ASN A 91 -4.39 4.31 -7.40
C ASN A 91 -4.17 5.77 -7.79
N GLU A 92 -4.47 6.13 -9.04
CA GLU A 92 -4.40 7.51 -9.52
C GLU A 92 -5.37 8.43 -8.77
N ASN A 93 -6.59 7.98 -8.50
CA ASN A 93 -7.57 8.72 -7.70
C ASN A 93 -7.06 8.96 -6.27
N CYS A 94 -6.49 7.94 -5.63
CA CYS A 94 -5.93 8.09 -4.28
C CYS A 94 -4.68 8.98 -4.28
N ASN A 95 -3.82 8.86 -5.28
CA ASN A 95 -2.68 9.75 -5.46
C ASN A 95 -3.12 11.21 -5.69
N GLY A 96 -4.25 11.41 -6.38
CA GLY A 96 -4.90 12.71 -6.50
C GLY A 96 -5.30 13.28 -5.14
N LEU A 97 -5.85 12.46 -4.24
CA LEU A 97 -6.21 12.90 -2.89
C LEU A 97 -5.01 13.34 -2.05
N ILE A 98 -3.85 12.67 -2.18
CA ILE A 98 -2.63 13.09 -1.47
C ILE A 98 -2.24 14.52 -1.84
N ARG A 99 -2.45 14.93 -3.10
CA ARG A 99 -2.10 16.28 -3.58
C ARG A 99 -2.89 17.41 -2.94
N TYR A 100 -4.03 17.13 -2.31
CA TYR A 100 -4.72 18.11 -1.47
C TYR A 100 -3.95 18.44 -0.19
N PHE A 101 -3.20 17.45 0.33
CA PHE A 101 -2.45 17.58 1.58
C PHE A 101 -0.99 17.96 1.32
N ILE A 102 -0.40 17.40 0.26
CA ILE A 102 1.02 17.54 -0.07
C ILE A 102 1.15 18.07 -1.49
N LYS A 103 1.69 19.27 -1.62
CA LYS A 103 1.91 19.92 -2.92
C LYS A 103 2.91 19.13 -3.77
N LYS A 104 2.72 19.14 -5.08
CA LYS A 104 3.67 18.56 -6.03
C LYS A 104 5.04 19.23 -5.87
N GLY A 105 6.10 18.42 -5.79
CA GLY A 105 7.48 18.90 -5.62
C GLY A 105 7.95 18.98 -4.17
N THR A 106 7.09 18.77 -3.17
CA THR A 106 7.51 18.66 -1.77
C THR A 106 8.43 17.45 -1.59
N ASP A 107 9.56 17.62 -0.91
CA ASP A 107 10.40 16.47 -0.53
C ASP A 107 9.72 15.68 0.59
N ILE A 108 9.37 14.45 0.32
CA ILE A 108 8.68 13.57 1.27
C ILE A 108 9.51 13.31 2.52
N ASN A 109 10.84 13.38 2.43
CA ASN A 109 11.72 13.22 3.57
C ASN A 109 11.59 14.35 4.61
N THR A 110 10.98 15.49 4.24
CA THR A 110 10.72 16.61 5.17
C THR A 110 9.39 16.49 5.90
N ILE A 111 8.55 15.51 5.50
CA ILE A 111 7.25 15.28 6.12
C ILE A 111 7.42 14.29 7.26
N ASP A 112 6.99 14.71 8.45
CA ASP A 112 7.05 13.85 9.62
C ASP A 112 6.10 12.65 9.53
N LYS A 113 6.37 11.66 10.36
CA LYS A 113 5.60 10.41 10.37
C LYS A 113 4.14 10.64 10.79
N GLU A 114 3.90 11.53 11.75
CA GLU A 114 2.56 11.82 12.27
C GLU A 114 1.67 12.44 11.20
N THR A 115 2.20 13.41 10.45
CA THR A 115 1.51 14.01 9.29
C THR A 115 1.19 12.96 8.24
N THR A 116 2.11 12.03 7.95
CA THR A 116 1.86 10.94 7.00
C THR A 116 0.71 10.03 7.47
N ILE A 117 0.70 9.66 8.74
CA ILE A 117 -0.36 8.84 9.34
C ILE A 117 -1.70 9.56 9.30
N ASP A 118 -1.74 10.84 9.67
CA ASP A 118 -2.97 11.65 9.66
C ASP A 118 -3.57 11.74 8.27
N ILE A 119 -2.76 11.98 7.24
CA ILE A 119 -3.22 12.00 5.84
C ILE A 119 -3.77 10.63 5.43
N ASN A 120 -3.04 9.55 5.74
CA ASN A 120 -3.47 8.20 5.41
C ASN A 120 -4.82 7.84 6.06
N ASN A 121 -4.99 8.20 7.33
CA ASN A 121 -6.23 8.02 8.06
C ASN A 121 -7.38 8.83 7.43
N LYS A 122 -7.19 10.11 7.14
CA LYS A 122 -8.19 10.96 6.48
C LYS A 122 -8.64 10.37 5.14
N ILE A 123 -7.73 9.80 4.35
CA ILE A 123 -8.06 9.15 3.07
C ILE A 123 -8.90 7.89 3.31
N ASN A 124 -8.56 7.06 4.29
CA ASN A 124 -9.20 5.78 4.55
C ASN A 124 -10.53 5.91 5.32
N GLN A 125 -10.68 6.93 6.16
CA GLN A 125 -11.90 7.20 6.93
C GLN A 125 -12.97 7.91 6.12
N LYS A 126 -12.63 8.43 4.93
CA LYS A 126 -13.60 9.07 4.04
C LYS A 126 -14.65 8.07 3.57
N LYS A 127 -15.92 8.33 3.90
CA LYS A 127 -17.06 7.56 3.41
C LYS A 127 -17.23 7.73 1.90
N ARG A 128 -17.48 6.62 1.19
CA ARG A 128 -17.54 6.61 -0.28
C ARG A 128 -18.84 5.96 -0.75
N LYS A 129 -19.53 6.62 -1.68
CA LYS A 129 -20.76 6.08 -2.29
C LYS A 129 -20.56 4.68 -2.89
N ILE A 130 -19.43 4.45 -3.57
CA ILE A 130 -19.07 3.15 -4.18
C ILE A 130 -18.91 2.03 -3.14
N LEU A 131 -18.70 2.36 -1.86
CA LEU A 131 -18.58 1.42 -0.74
C LEU A 131 -19.85 1.38 0.12
N GLY A 132 -21.01 1.76 -0.44
CA GLY A 132 -22.25 1.81 0.31
C GLY A 132 -22.24 2.82 1.45
N TYR A 133 -21.54 3.94 1.28
CA TYR A 133 -21.32 4.99 2.29
C TYR A 133 -20.50 4.55 3.51
N LEU A 134 -19.83 3.40 3.44
CA LEU A 134 -18.82 3.00 4.41
C LEU A 134 -17.45 3.60 4.04
N SER A 135 -16.55 3.63 5.01
CA SER A 135 -15.16 3.99 4.78
C SER A 135 -14.33 2.77 4.35
N SER A 136 -13.21 3.03 3.71
CA SER A 136 -12.25 1.96 3.33
C SER A 136 -11.69 1.27 4.57
N GLU A 137 -11.46 2.02 5.65
CA GLU A 137 -10.97 1.51 6.93
C GLU A 137 -11.96 0.53 7.57
N GLU A 138 -13.24 0.90 7.69
CA GLU A 138 -14.28 0.04 8.24
C GLU A 138 -14.36 -1.30 7.50
N LEU A 139 -14.39 -1.26 6.16
CA LEU A 139 -14.45 -2.47 5.35
C LEU A 139 -13.18 -3.31 5.48
N PHE A 140 -12.01 -2.68 5.49
CA PHE A 140 -10.75 -3.39 5.59
C PHE A 140 -10.58 -4.08 6.94
N LEU A 141 -10.93 -3.41 8.04
CA LEU A 141 -10.93 -4.00 9.38
C LEU A 141 -11.89 -5.19 9.47
N ASN A 142 -13.05 -5.13 8.84
CA ASN A 142 -13.97 -6.26 8.76
C ASN A 142 -13.37 -7.47 8.02
N GLU A 143 -12.62 -7.24 6.94
CA GLU A 143 -11.92 -8.32 6.22
C GLU A 143 -10.76 -8.89 7.05
N LEU A 144 -10.00 -8.05 7.76
CA LEU A 144 -8.94 -8.50 8.66
C LEU A 144 -9.49 -9.35 9.82
N ALA A 145 -10.63 -8.96 10.39
CA ALA A 145 -11.29 -9.72 11.45
C ALA A 145 -11.65 -11.14 11.01
N LYS A 146 -12.06 -11.34 9.76
CA LYS A 146 -12.33 -12.68 9.19
C LYS A 146 -11.09 -13.56 9.12
N LEU A 147 -9.90 -12.97 9.09
CA LEU A 147 -8.61 -13.66 9.10
C LEU A 147 -8.01 -13.76 10.51
N ASN A 148 -8.79 -13.44 11.55
CA ASN A 148 -8.33 -13.35 12.94
C ASN A 148 -7.17 -12.36 13.17
N VAL A 149 -7.04 -11.36 12.31
CA VAL A 149 -6.06 -10.28 12.45
C VAL A 149 -6.74 -9.13 13.19
N THR A 150 -6.43 -8.99 14.47
CA THR A 150 -7.04 -7.98 15.36
C THR A 150 -6.16 -6.75 15.57
N ASP A 151 -4.86 -6.85 15.26
CA ASP A 151 -3.94 -5.72 15.38
C ASP A 151 -4.12 -4.77 14.17
N ASN A 152 -4.77 -3.64 14.42
CA ASN A 152 -4.99 -2.57 13.45
C ASN A 152 -3.96 -1.43 13.57
N THR A 153 -2.93 -1.60 14.39
CA THR A 153 -1.88 -0.57 14.62
C THR A 153 -0.89 -0.44 13.47
N ILE A 154 -1.11 -1.14 12.36
CA ILE A 154 -0.23 -1.09 11.19
C ILE A 154 0.04 0.35 10.71
N PHE A 155 -0.98 1.22 10.81
CA PHE A 155 -0.88 2.63 10.41
C PHE A 155 0.09 3.44 11.25
N TYR A 156 0.41 2.96 12.46
CA TYR A 156 1.32 3.61 13.40
C TYR A 156 2.73 3.01 13.40
N LYS A 157 2.90 1.83 12.75
CA LYS A 157 4.15 1.06 12.81
C LYS A 157 4.96 1.02 11.51
N ILE A 158 4.39 1.48 10.39
CA ILE A 158 5.03 1.48 9.07
C ILE A 158 5.77 2.79 8.80
#